data_a37ca038b733f9298d2f33c37b4321b9
#
_entry.id   a37ca038b733f9298d2f33c37b4321b9
#
_cell.length_a   1.000
_cell.length_b   1.000
_cell.length_c   1.000
_cell.angle_alpha   90.00
_cell.angle_beta   90.00
_cell.angle_gamma   90.00
#
_symmetry.space_group_name_H-M   'P 1'
#
loop_
_entity.id
_entity.type
_entity.pdbx_description
1 polymer ?
#
loop_
_entity_poly.entity_id
_entity_poly.type
_entity_poly.pdbx_seq_one_letter_code
_entity_poly.pdbx_strand_id
1 'polypeptide(L)'
;PTEDPLFDGYEPLVPTDVLKDFLAERTKIRAAVRPSNWILNKSHKPVIASSDVHEIGMRLVIDAIDSLDIKPVIGTVGIDPDELAELALQENATAVLISTHNGMALSFAQKLLAELSLRDISPQVIIGGRLNQEVEGCDMPVDVTEELKALGIDICLDLKDLANIIKN
;
A
#
# COMPACT_ATOMS: atom_id res chain seq x y z
N PRO A 1 -18.63 21.11 3.09
CA PRO A 1 -19.01 19.76 2.71
C PRO A 1 -17.80 19.15 2.01
N THR A 2 -17.17 18.20 2.65
CA THR A 2 -16.08 17.45 2.03
C THR A 2 -16.73 16.42 1.12
N GLU A 3 -16.54 16.53 -0.17
CA GLU A 3 -16.97 15.55 -1.18
C GLU A 3 -16.11 14.26 -1.09
N ASP A 4 -15.93 13.73 0.11
CA ASP A 4 -15.22 12.48 0.30
C ASP A 4 -16.25 11.35 0.44
N PRO A 5 -16.41 10.48 -0.58
CA PRO A 5 -17.41 9.41 -0.56
C PRO A 5 -17.21 8.41 0.58
N LEU A 6 -16.03 8.41 1.22
CA LEU A 6 -15.73 7.54 2.37
C LEU A 6 -16.31 8.08 3.69
N PHE A 7 -16.71 9.36 3.74
CA PHE A 7 -17.26 10.01 4.93
C PHE A 7 -18.65 10.62 4.71
N ASP A 8 -19.22 10.43 3.53
CA ASP A 8 -20.55 10.99 3.22
C ASP A 8 -21.62 10.26 4.01
N GLY A 9 -22.23 10.96 4.99
CA GLY A 9 -23.31 10.45 5.81
C GLY A 9 -22.93 9.75 7.11
N TYR A 10 -21.64 9.70 7.49
CA TYR A 10 -21.19 9.17 8.79
C TYR A 10 -20.66 10.29 9.69
N GLU A 11 -21.19 10.41 10.91
CA GLU A 11 -20.47 11.12 11.97
C GLU A 11 -19.21 10.31 12.32
N PRO A 12 -18.00 10.91 12.21
CA PRO A 12 -16.78 10.16 12.47
C PRO A 12 -16.71 9.73 13.94
N LEU A 13 -16.61 8.43 14.17
CA LEU A 13 -16.32 7.85 15.50
C LEU A 13 -14.89 8.16 15.98
N VAL A 14 -14.11 8.88 15.17
CA VAL A 14 -12.73 9.25 15.45
C VAL A 14 -12.71 10.64 16.11
N PRO A 15 -11.88 10.87 17.15
CA PRO A 15 -11.71 12.20 17.74
C PRO A 15 -11.40 13.24 16.67
N THR A 16 -12.04 14.41 16.77
CA THR A 16 -11.97 15.48 15.76
C THR A 16 -10.53 15.91 15.44
N ASP A 17 -9.64 15.86 16.44
CA ASP A 17 -8.24 16.27 16.26
C ASP A 17 -7.47 15.23 15.43
N VAL A 18 -7.67 13.94 15.68
CA VAL A 18 -7.07 12.86 14.88
C VAL A 18 -7.55 12.93 13.44
N LEU A 19 -8.83 13.22 13.22
CA LEU A 19 -9.37 13.40 11.87
C LEU A 19 -8.77 14.61 11.16
N LYS A 20 -8.61 15.74 11.86
CA LYS A 20 -7.97 16.93 11.30
C LYS A 20 -6.51 16.68 10.90
N ASP A 21 -5.76 16.00 11.73
CA ASP A 21 -4.36 15.65 11.45
C ASP A 21 -4.28 14.71 10.24
N PHE A 22 -5.16 13.73 10.17
CA PHE A 22 -5.25 12.83 9.03
C PHE A 22 -5.58 13.57 7.72
N LEU A 23 -6.59 14.45 7.72
CA LEU A 23 -6.96 15.25 6.55
C LEU A 23 -5.86 16.23 6.12
N ALA A 24 -5.13 16.81 7.09
CA ALA A 24 -4.00 17.66 6.81
C ALA A 24 -2.85 16.87 6.15
N GLU A 25 -2.57 15.65 6.62
CA GLU A 25 -1.56 14.78 6.04
C GLU A 25 -1.95 14.33 4.63
N ARG A 26 -3.21 13.95 4.39
CA ARG A 26 -3.74 13.66 3.04
C ARG A 26 -3.47 14.81 2.07
N THR A 27 -3.77 16.03 2.48
CA THR A 27 -3.58 17.21 1.64
C THR A 27 -2.13 17.43 1.28
N LYS A 28 -1.21 17.24 2.24
CA LYS A 28 0.24 17.33 2.01
C LYS A 28 0.72 16.24 1.03
N ILE A 29 0.27 15.01 1.22
CA ILE A 29 0.63 13.88 0.37
C ILE A 29 0.17 14.15 -1.07
N ARG A 30 -1.09 14.50 -1.27
CA ARG A 30 -1.64 14.83 -2.60
C ARG A 30 -0.84 15.91 -3.32
N ALA A 31 -0.42 16.96 -2.60
CA ALA A 31 0.38 18.03 -3.17
C ALA A 31 1.83 17.62 -3.51
N ALA A 32 2.37 16.63 -2.80
CA ALA A 32 3.79 16.26 -2.87
C ALA A 32 4.06 15.07 -3.80
N VAL A 33 3.07 14.18 -4.03
CA VAL A 33 3.26 12.91 -4.75
C VAL A 33 3.38 13.11 -6.26
N ARG A 34 2.61 14.06 -6.84
CA ARG A 34 2.56 14.22 -8.30
C ARG A 34 3.70 15.10 -8.82
N PRO A 35 4.69 14.55 -9.53
CA PRO A 35 5.72 15.35 -10.18
C PRO A 35 5.14 16.23 -11.31
N SER A 36 5.74 17.38 -11.56
CA SER A 36 5.30 18.29 -12.63
C SER A 36 5.39 17.69 -14.05
N ASN A 37 6.25 16.69 -14.23
CA ASN A 37 6.45 15.95 -15.49
C ASN A 37 5.76 14.58 -15.50
N TRP A 38 4.82 14.32 -14.56
CA TRP A 38 4.10 13.05 -14.51
C TRP A 38 3.25 12.83 -15.76
N ILE A 39 3.48 11.70 -16.42
CA ILE A 39 2.70 11.25 -17.57
C ILE A 39 1.92 10.01 -17.14
N LEU A 40 0.59 10.11 -17.21
CA LEU A 40 -0.28 9.01 -16.87
C LEU A 40 -0.14 7.86 -17.87
N ASN A 41 0.28 6.70 -17.40
CA ASN A 41 0.13 5.46 -18.15
C ASN A 41 -1.25 4.87 -17.81
N LYS A 42 -2.18 4.92 -18.76
CA LYS A 42 -3.56 4.42 -18.60
C LYS A 42 -3.66 2.92 -18.40
N SER A 43 -2.59 2.16 -18.61
CA SER A 43 -2.56 0.71 -18.38
C SER A 43 -2.26 0.35 -16.93
N HIS A 44 -1.92 1.31 -16.07
CA HIS A 44 -1.71 1.05 -14.64
C HIS A 44 -3.01 0.61 -13.97
N LYS A 45 -2.96 -0.54 -13.35
CA LYS A 45 -4.06 -1.12 -12.58
C LYS A 45 -3.51 -1.69 -11.27
N PRO A 46 -3.18 -0.83 -10.31
CA PRO A 46 -2.65 -1.28 -9.03
C PRO A 46 -3.77 -1.83 -8.13
N VAL A 47 -3.47 -2.89 -7.40
CA VAL A 47 -4.24 -3.35 -6.24
C VAL A 47 -3.58 -2.82 -4.99
N ILE A 48 -4.36 -2.25 -4.06
CA ILE A 48 -3.87 -1.72 -2.78
C ILE A 48 -4.53 -2.48 -1.65
N ALA A 49 -3.73 -2.96 -0.70
CA ALA A 49 -4.21 -3.71 0.45
C ALA A 49 -3.37 -3.41 1.71
N SER A 50 -3.86 -3.84 2.87
CA SER A 50 -3.09 -3.86 4.11
C SER A 50 -2.89 -5.29 4.58
N SER A 51 -1.67 -5.63 4.98
CA SER A 51 -1.33 -6.93 5.57
C SER A 51 -1.84 -7.10 7.01
N ASP A 52 -2.38 -6.05 7.59
CA ASP A 52 -2.90 -6.01 8.95
C ASP A 52 -4.12 -5.08 9.07
N VAL A 53 -4.67 -4.98 10.27
CA VAL A 53 -5.90 -4.21 10.55
C VAL A 53 -5.70 -2.67 10.56
N HIS A 54 -4.48 -2.18 10.32
CA HIS A 54 -4.18 -0.75 10.34
C HIS A 54 -4.54 -0.09 9.01
N GLU A 55 -5.71 0.49 8.96
CA GLU A 55 -6.32 1.05 7.75
C GLU A 55 -5.69 2.37 7.29
N ILE A 56 -5.15 3.17 8.22
CA ILE A 56 -4.67 4.54 7.94
C ILE A 56 -3.58 4.54 6.86
N GLY A 57 -2.59 3.66 6.96
CA GLY A 57 -1.52 3.56 5.98
C GLY A 57 -2.04 3.22 4.58
N MET A 58 -2.97 2.28 4.49
CA MET A 58 -3.61 1.91 3.22
C MET A 58 -4.38 3.09 2.60
N ARG A 59 -5.13 3.86 3.40
CA ARG A 59 -5.85 5.05 2.93
C ARG A 59 -4.93 6.12 2.38
N LEU A 60 -3.79 6.34 3.01
CA LEU A 60 -2.79 7.30 2.52
C LEU A 60 -2.18 6.85 1.19
N VAL A 61 -1.97 5.55 0.99
CA VAL A 61 -1.52 4.99 -0.30
C VAL A 61 -2.59 5.19 -1.38
N ILE A 62 -3.87 4.95 -1.07
CA ILE A 62 -4.99 5.20 -1.98
C ILE A 62 -5.00 6.67 -2.44
N ASP A 63 -4.88 7.61 -1.50
CA ASP A 63 -4.84 9.05 -1.80
C ASP A 63 -3.64 9.43 -2.67
N ALA A 64 -2.49 8.81 -2.42
CA ALA A 64 -1.29 9.04 -3.21
C ALA A 64 -1.48 8.55 -4.66
N ILE A 65 -2.02 7.37 -4.87
CA ILE A 65 -2.31 6.79 -6.19
C ILE A 65 -3.38 7.61 -6.92
N ASP A 66 -4.45 8.02 -6.22
CA ASP A 66 -5.49 8.88 -6.80
C ASP A 66 -4.94 10.24 -7.25
N SER A 67 -3.98 10.81 -6.52
CA SER A 67 -3.31 12.05 -6.92
C SER A 67 -2.51 11.94 -8.21
N LEU A 68 -2.17 10.72 -8.65
CA LEU A 68 -1.53 10.42 -9.93
C LEU A 68 -2.55 10.17 -11.06
N ASP A 69 -3.83 10.36 -10.82
CA ASP A 69 -4.95 10.05 -11.72
C ASP A 69 -5.04 8.54 -12.07
N ILE A 70 -4.50 7.66 -11.21
CA ILE A 70 -4.60 6.22 -11.31
C ILE A 70 -5.76 5.76 -10.43
N LYS A 71 -6.65 4.92 -10.98
CA LYS A 71 -7.73 4.31 -10.20
C LYS A 71 -7.29 2.94 -9.68
N PRO A 72 -7.05 2.79 -8.36
CA PRO A 72 -6.67 1.51 -7.81
C PRO A 72 -7.88 0.59 -7.65
N VAL A 73 -7.60 -0.71 -7.64
CA VAL A 73 -8.49 -1.69 -7.05
C VAL A 73 -8.19 -1.74 -5.55
N ILE A 74 -9.21 -1.60 -4.73
CA ILE A 74 -9.05 -1.56 -3.29
C ILE A 74 -9.32 -2.96 -2.73
N GLY A 75 -8.29 -3.57 -2.17
CA GLY A 75 -8.39 -4.80 -1.38
C GLY A 75 -8.88 -4.51 0.04
N THR A 76 -8.79 -5.50 0.89
CA THR A 76 -9.22 -5.39 2.29
C THR A 76 -8.03 -5.09 3.22
N VAL A 77 -8.35 -4.67 4.45
CA VAL A 77 -7.38 -4.67 5.56
C VAL A 77 -7.28 -6.08 6.12
N GLY A 78 -6.08 -6.47 6.54
CA GLY A 78 -5.82 -7.81 7.04
C GLY A 78 -6.02 -8.91 5.99
N ILE A 79 -5.77 -8.60 4.73
CA ILE A 79 -5.90 -9.56 3.63
C ILE A 79 -4.84 -10.65 3.74
N ASP A 80 -5.22 -11.89 3.46
CA ASP A 80 -4.25 -12.98 3.37
C ASP A 80 -3.50 -12.97 2.03
N PRO A 81 -2.24 -13.46 1.98
CA PRO A 81 -1.42 -13.43 0.77
C PRO A 81 -2.04 -14.15 -0.44
N ASP A 82 -2.73 -15.25 -0.23
CA ASP A 82 -3.42 -16.01 -1.27
C ASP A 82 -4.65 -15.26 -1.82
N GLU A 83 -5.44 -14.62 -0.95
CA GLU A 83 -6.54 -13.76 -1.36
C GLU A 83 -6.07 -12.54 -2.16
N LEU A 84 -4.94 -11.93 -1.73
CA LEU A 84 -4.35 -10.80 -2.44
C LEU A 84 -3.82 -11.21 -3.82
N ALA A 85 -3.18 -12.37 -3.92
CA ALA A 85 -2.71 -12.91 -5.19
C ALA A 85 -3.87 -13.26 -6.14
N GLU A 86 -4.97 -13.81 -5.60
CA GLU A 86 -6.19 -14.09 -6.37
C GLU A 86 -6.83 -12.80 -6.90
N LEU A 87 -6.94 -11.77 -6.05
CA LEU A 87 -7.45 -10.46 -6.45
C LEU A 87 -6.57 -9.84 -7.54
N ALA A 88 -5.23 -9.94 -7.41
CA ALA A 88 -4.30 -9.45 -8.41
C ALA A 88 -4.46 -10.15 -9.77
N LEU A 89 -4.70 -11.47 -9.76
CA LEU A 89 -4.98 -12.25 -10.97
C LEU A 89 -6.29 -11.81 -11.62
N GLN A 90 -7.39 -11.79 -10.87
CA GLN A 90 -8.74 -11.45 -11.37
C GLN A 90 -8.77 -10.05 -11.98
N GLU A 91 -8.07 -9.12 -11.38
CA GLU A 91 -8.04 -7.74 -11.83
C GLU A 91 -6.95 -7.48 -12.90
N ASN A 92 -6.14 -8.46 -13.26
CA ASN A 92 -4.96 -8.29 -14.13
C ASN A 92 -4.07 -7.16 -13.62
N ALA A 93 -3.75 -7.18 -12.33
CA ALA A 93 -3.02 -6.11 -11.67
C ALA A 93 -1.62 -5.93 -12.26
N THR A 94 -1.23 -4.69 -12.51
CA THR A 94 0.13 -4.32 -12.93
C THR A 94 1.05 -4.12 -11.73
N ALA A 95 0.49 -3.76 -10.59
CA ALA A 95 1.21 -3.60 -9.33
C ALA A 95 0.34 -4.02 -8.14
N VAL A 96 0.99 -4.45 -7.06
CA VAL A 96 0.38 -4.72 -5.76
C VAL A 96 1.08 -3.87 -4.72
N LEU A 97 0.35 -2.97 -4.08
CA LEU A 97 0.84 -2.06 -3.06
C LEU A 97 0.33 -2.51 -1.69
N ILE A 98 1.25 -2.70 -0.76
CA ILE A 98 0.95 -3.27 0.55
C ILE A 98 1.39 -2.29 1.64
N SER A 99 0.43 -1.92 2.50
CA SER A 99 0.71 -1.25 3.76
C SER A 99 0.92 -2.29 4.86
N THR A 100 1.99 -2.17 5.65
CA THR A 100 2.29 -3.10 6.75
C THR A 100 2.67 -2.36 8.04
N HIS A 101 2.31 -2.92 9.21
CA HIS A 101 2.58 -2.28 10.51
C HIS A 101 2.92 -3.26 11.65
N ASN A 102 2.56 -4.53 11.55
CA ASN A 102 2.47 -5.46 12.68
C ASN A 102 3.62 -6.46 12.83
N GLY A 103 4.81 -6.20 12.32
CA GLY A 103 5.97 -7.10 12.49
C GLY A 103 5.92 -8.38 11.66
N MET A 104 5.21 -8.38 10.53
CA MET A 104 5.04 -9.54 9.64
C MET A 104 5.45 -9.27 8.20
N ALA A 105 6.19 -8.18 7.95
CA ALA A 105 6.47 -7.71 6.59
C ALA A 105 7.17 -8.75 5.72
N LEU A 106 8.21 -9.42 6.23
CA LEU A 106 8.98 -10.40 5.46
C LEU A 106 8.19 -11.68 5.22
N SER A 107 7.56 -12.22 6.25
CA SER A 107 6.78 -13.47 6.14
C SER A 107 5.57 -13.31 5.21
N PHE A 108 4.90 -12.16 5.27
CA PHE A 108 3.80 -11.83 4.36
C PHE A 108 4.29 -11.74 2.91
N ALA A 109 5.38 -11.00 2.68
CA ALA A 109 5.96 -10.82 1.36
C ALA A 109 6.40 -12.14 0.71
N GLN A 110 7.07 -13.00 1.46
CA GLN A 110 7.50 -14.33 0.97
C GLN A 110 6.31 -15.19 0.55
N LYS A 111 5.25 -15.23 1.37
CA LYS A 111 4.02 -15.96 1.04
C LYS A 111 3.33 -15.38 -0.19
N LEU A 112 3.21 -14.04 -0.26
CA LEU A 112 2.61 -13.40 -1.42
C LEU A 112 3.35 -13.71 -2.73
N LEU A 113 4.68 -13.61 -2.73
CA LEU A 113 5.48 -13.94 -3.92
C LEU A 113 5.30 -15.40 -4.34
N ALA A 114 5.20 -16.32 -3.39
CA ALA A 114 4.91 -17.73 -3.68
C ALA A 114 3.52 -17.89 -4.32
N GLU A 115 2.50 -17.22 -3.78
CA GLU A 115 1.13 -17.28 -4.29
C GLU A 115 0.98 -16.64 -5.68
N LEU A 116 1.69 -15.53 -5.94
CA LEU A 116 1.75 -14.92 -7.27
C LEU A 116 2.42 -15.86 -8.29
N SER A 117 3.51 -16.51 -7.88
CA SER A 117 4.23 -17.48 -8.73
C SER A 117 3.38 -18.71 -9.05
N LEU A 118 2.60 -19.23 -8.09
CA LEU A 118 1.67 -20.35 -8.30
C LEU A 118 0.57 -20.02 -9.33
N ARG A 119 0.25 -18.74 -9.49
CA ARG A 119 -0.75 -18.24 -10.45
C ARG A 119 -0.15 -17.77 -11.78
N ASP A 120 1.15 -17.95 -11.95
CA ASP A 120 1.93 -17.52 -13.13
C ASP A 120 1.73 -16.03 -13.47
N ILE A 121 1.68 -15.17 -12.44
CA ILE A 121 1.62 -13.72 -12.57
C ILE A 121 2.77 -13.05 -11.81
N SER A 122 3.25 -11.92 -12.33
CA SER A 122 4.38 -11.19 -11.77
C SER A 122 4.13 -9.67 -11.77
N PRO A 123 3.10 -9.18 -11.05
CA PRO A 123 2.91 -7.75 -10.89
C PRO A 123 4.10 -7.15 -10.11
N GLN A 124 4.34 -5.85 -10.30
CA GLN A 124 5.27 -5.13 -9.43
C GLN A 124 4.76 -5.18 -7.98
N VAL A 125 5.59 -5.61 -7.04
CA VAL A 125 5.22 -5.60 -5.61
C VAL A 125 5.91 -4.44 -4.92
N ILE A 126 5.12 -3.58 -4.27
CA ILE A 126 5.59 -2.40 -3.53
C ILE A 126 5.10 -2.53 -2.09
N ILE A 127 6.01 -2.44 -1.12
CA ILE A 127 5.68 -2.50 0.30
C ILE A 127 6.12 -1.19 0.98
N GLY A 128 5.26 -0.67 1.86
CA GLY A 128 5.54 0.48 2.69
C GLY A 128 4.96 0.34 4.10
N GLY A 129 5.32 1.28 4.97
CA GLY A 129 4.93 1.27 6.37
C GLY A 129 6.06 0.80 7.29
N ARG A 130 5.77 -0.02 8.29
CA ARG A 130 6.80 -0.59 9.18
C ARG A 130 7.35 -1.88 8.60
N LEU A 131 8.58 -1.80 8.08
CA LEU A 131 9.25 -2.92 7.42
C LEU A 131 10.02 -3.75 8.46
N ASN A 132 9.29 -4.38 9.36
CA ASN A 132 9.86 -5.19 10.43
C ASN A 132 9.23 -6.57 10.50
N GLN A 133 9.93 -7.49 11.17
CA GLN A 133 9.55 -8.89 11.34
C GLN A 133 9.81 -9.31 12.80
N GLU A 134 8.81 -9.92 13.41
CA GLU A 134 9.00 -10.64 14.67
C GLU A 134 9.87 -11.86 14.45
N VAL A 135 10.93 -11.99 15.26
CA VAL A 135 11.89 -13.10 15.21
C VAL A 135 11.98 -13.74 16.58
N GLU A 136 11.88 -15.07 16.61
CA GLU A 136 11.98 -15.83 17.85
C GLU A 136 13.32 -15.55 18.56
N GLY A 137 13.25 -15.24 19.85
CA GLY A 137 14.42 -14.89 20.67
C GLY A 137 14.85 -13.42 20.62
N CYS A 138 14.15 -12.57 19.88
CA CYS A 138 14.35 -11.13 19.90
C CYS A 138 13.21 -10.42 20.66
N ASP A 139 13.55 -9.50 21.58
CA ASP A 139 12.55 -8.75 22.34
C ASP A 139 11.79 -7.72 21.50
N MET A 140 12.35 -7.31 20.37
CA MET A 140 11.78 -6.33 19.45
C MET A 140 11.84 -6.87 18.02
N PRO A 141 10.83 -6.51 17.18
CA PRO A 141 10.87 -6.82 15.76
C PRO A 141 12.10 -6.20 15.08
N VAL A 142 12.74 -6.95 14.19
CA VAL A 142 13.93 -6.52 13.45
C VAL A 142 13.53 -5.86 12.13
N ASP A 143 14.30 -4.87 11.67
CA ASP A 143 14.16 -4.28 10.34
C ASP A 143 14.52 -5.33 9.28
N VAL A 144 13.68 -5.44 8.24
CA VAL A 144 13.83 -6.42 7.14
C VAL A 144 13.83 -5.77 5.77
N THR A 145 14.18 -4.49 5.72
CA THR A 145 14.16 -3.70 4.47
C THR A 145 15.08 -4.31 3.42
N GLU A 146 16.28 -4.74 3.79
CA GLU A 146 17.25 -5.32 2.85
C GLU A 146 16.84 -6.72 2.38
N GLU A 147 16.24 -7.52 3.25
CA GLU A 147 15.69 -8.83 2.90
C GLU A 147 14.53 -8.69 1.89
N LEU A 148 13.65 -7.71 2.10
CA LEU A 148 12.55 -7.43 1.17
C LEU A 148 13.07 -6.99 -0.20
N LYS A 149 14.08 -6.11 -0.25
CA LYS A 149 14.76 -5.73 -1.50
C LYS A 149 15.41 -6.91 -2.21
N ALA A 150 16.03 -7.81 -1.46
CA ALA A 150 16.66 -9.03 -2.01
C ALA A 150 15.63 -9.97 -2.67
N LEU A 151 14.36 -9.92 -2.24
CA LEU A 151 13.25 -10.63 -2.86
C LEU A 151 12.73 -9.95 -4.16
N GLY A 152 13.29 -8.81 -4.55
CA GLY A 152 12.85 -8.04 -5.71
C GLY A 152 11.63 -7.15 -5.46
N ILE A 153 11.34 -6.85 -4.20
CA ILE A 153 10.25 -5.99 -3.80
C ILE A 153 10.72 -4.53 -3.77
N ASP A 154 9.93 -3.65 -4.34
CA ASP A 154 10.17 -2.22 -4.28
C ASP A 154 9.69 -1.65 -2.94
N ILE A 155 10.51 -0.81 -2.31
CA ILE A 155 10.23 -0.26 -0.98
C ILE A 155 9.80 1.19 -1.09
N CYS A 156 8.66 1.52 -0.48
CA CYS A 156 8.14 2.88 -0.40
C CYS A 156 8.16 3.36 1.06
N LEU A 157 9.22 4.06 1.45
CA LEU A 157 9.35 4.64 2.80
C LEU A 157 8.67 6.01 2.90
N ASP A 158 8.62 6.77 1.81
CA ASP A 158 7.91 8.04 1.73
C ASP A 158 6.97 8.00 0.51
N LEU A 159 5.69 8.30 0.72
CA LEU A 159 4.69 8.32 -0.35
C LEU A 159 5.00 9.35 -1.45
N LYS A 160 5.82 10.36 -1.17
CA LYS A 160 6.31 11.32 -2.19
C LYS A 160 7.13 10.65 -3.28
N ASP A 161 7.77 9.52 -2.96
CA ASP A 161 8.59 8.78 -3.92
C ASP A 161 7.77 7.80 -4.76
N LEU A 162 6.50 7.59 -4.42
CA LEU A 162 5.65 6.58 -5.05
C LEU A 162 5.56 6.74 -6.57
N ALA A 163 5.46 7.97 -7.06
CA ALA A 163 5.44 8.25 -8.49
C ALA A 163 6.72 7.80 -9.23
N ASN A 164 7.86 7.76 -8.54
CA ASN A 164 9.13 7.30 -9.10
C ASN A 164 9.30 5.78 -8.98
N ILE A 165 8.63 5.16 -8.02
CA ILE A 165 8.72 3.73 -7.71
C ILE A 165 7.80 2.94 -8.65
N ILE A 166 6.58 3.42 -8.89
CA ILE A 166 5.63 2.80 -9.81
C ILE A 166 6.24 2.79 -11.22
N LYS A 167 6.47 1.59 -11.75
CA LYS A 167 7.03 1.41 -13.08
C LYS A 167 5.97 1.72 -14.14
N ASN A 168 6.36 2.61 -15.05
CA ASN A 168 5.58 2.93 -16.24
C ASN A 168 5.68 1.84 -17.32
#